data_f0ed51591abdc24ce5828bd22448e69b
#
_entry.id   f0ed51591abdc24ce5828bd22448e69b
#
_cell.length_a   1.000
_cell.length_b   1.000
_cell.length_c   1.000
_cell.angle_alpha   90.00
_cell.angle_beta   90.00
_cell.angle_gamma   90.00
#
_symmetry.space_group_name_H-M   'P 1'
#
loop_
_entity.id
_entity.type
_entity.pdbx_description
1 polymer ?
#
loop_
_entity_poly.entity_id
_entity_poly.type
_entity_poly.pdbx_seq_one_letter_code
_entity_poly.pdbx_strand_id
1 'polypeptide(L)'
;MRLRWLWGLLALCALPLQAADLKPQRLPQPGDLASILQKKELRALVVYERGFFFFDKGAQHGILVNQLQGFERWLNQTYLVKEKIKLKIIYIPVRQDKLLDYLTEGRGDLVAANMTVTPTRREQVTFSNPVIAPIEEWVVSQHSLPTFNRITQLSGRRVWVRASSSYYESLRQLNWLFRELGLPPIYIETVPEYLQDGDLLEMVAAGIIPLTVTDSFKGRIWLGMISGLRAHKLIPLRDNGRSAWALRNNTPELLKAVNDYLADAGKRTLYSDMALRRLLARNDQMSNILAPDPLGRLSTIRKVLEQQADKYRLDWLMLAALAYKESGLNANIRSERGAVGIMQLLPSTGGEVGIRGARLASLEGNVEAACRYMRLILDTYFNDPKLDVLNRHLFALAAYNAGPNRVQALRAKAEAAGLDPNVWFGNVEQLVANEVGQGPINYVSTIYKYYVAYRFSLPQLEGKAAAIEAVAQP
;
A
#
# COMPACT_ATOMS: atom_id res chain seq x y z
N MET A 1 59.27 61.68 18.78
CA MET A 1 59.24 60.34 18.17
C MET A 1 57.77 59.98 17.92
N ARG A 2 57.41 59.99 16.67
CA ARG A 2 55.97 59.86 16.21
C ARG A 2 55.73 58.46 15.65
N LEU A 3 54.79 57.72 16.23
CA LEU A 3 54.34 56.40 15.78
C LEU A 3 53.22 56.62 14.78
N ARG A 4 53.38 56.16 13.55
CA ARG A 4 52.37 56.23 12.48
C ARG A 4 51.65 54.89 12.42
N TRP A 5 50.30 54.88 12.61
CA TRP A 5 49.40 53.75 12.43
C TRP A 5 49.07 53.62 10.93
N LEU A 6 49.35 52.47 10.37
CA LEU A 6 48.91 52.06 9.03
C LEU A 6 47.59 51.21 9.21
N TRP A 7 46.53 51.78 8.68
CA TRP A 7 45.27 51.03 8.50
C TRP A 7 45.29 50.36 7.13
N GLY A 8 45.34 48.99 7.13
CA GLY A 8 45.15 48.20 5.92
C GLY A 8 43.67 47.95 5.70
N LEU A 9 43.08 48.51 4.68
CA LEU A 9 41.72 48.17 4.22
C LEU A 9 41.73 46.80 3.55
N LEU A 10 41.14 45.81 4.20
CA LEU A 10 40.76 44.55 3.55
C LEU A 10 39.41 44.77 2.85
N ALA A 11 39.45 44.97 1.53
CA ALA A 11 38.28 44.94 0.69
C ALA A 11 37.79 43.47 0.53
N LEU A 12 36.76 43.06 1.27
CA LEU A 12 36.04 41.83 0.98
C LEU A 12 35.26 42.00 -0.35
N CYS A 13 35.75 41.38 -1.42
CA CYS A 13 34.94 41.16 -2.63
C CYS A 13 33.83 40.18 -2.32
N ALA A 14 32.66 40.70 -2.01
CA ALA A 14 31.42 39.91 -2.02
C ALA A 14 31.06 39.61 -3.49
N LEU A 15 31.42 38.41 -3.95
CA LEU A 15 30.88 37.89 -5.19
C LEU A 15 29.39 37.59 -4.95
N PRO A 16 28.46 38.07 -5.79
CA PRO A 16 27.07 37.66 -5.68
C PRO A 16 26.99 36.17 -6.03
N LEU A 17 26.58 35.34 -5.06
CA LEU A 17 26.08 33.99 -5.35
C LEU A 17 24.88 34.18 -6.28
N GLN A 18 25.08 34.00 -7.58
CA GLN A 18 23.98 33.79 -8.51
C GLN A 18 23.29 32.51 -8.07
N ALA A 19 22.11 32.67 -7.50
CA ALA A 19 21.16 31.55 -7.35
C ALA A 19 21.01 30.98 -8.76
N ALA A 20 21.54 29.76 -8.96
CA ALA A 20 21.27 29.00 -10.15
C ALA A 20 19.77 28.81 -10.18
N ASP A 21 19.08 29.48 -11.09
CA ASP A 21 17.70 29.19 -11.46
C ASP A 21 17.67 27.73 -11.86
N LEU A 22 17.30 26.88 -10.92
CA LEU A 22 16.87 25.52 -11.19
C LEU A 22 15.59 25.67 -12.02
N LYS A 23 15.77 25.78 -13.34
CA LYS A 23 14.65 25.62 -14.27
C LYS A 23 13.95 24.33 -13.88
N PRO A 24 12.62 24.36 -13.63
CA PRO A 24 11.89 23.14 -13.36
C PRO A 24 12.22 22.18 -14.51
N GLN A 25 12.74 21.02 -14.17
CA GLN A 25 13.07 19.97 -15.13
C GLN A 25 11.77 19.71 -15.90
N ARG A 26 11.67 20.22 -17.13
CA ARG A 26 10.52 19.96 -17.99
C ARG A 26 10.46 18.45 -18.12
N LEU A 27 9.44 17.86 -17.53
CA LEU A 27 9.11 16.45 -17.77
C LEU A 27 9.16 16.25 -19.30
N PRO A 28 9.84 15.20 -19.78
CA PRO A 28 9.96 14.96 -21.22
C PRO A 28 8.55 15.00 -21.82
N GLN A 29 8.36 15.83 -22.86
CA GLN A 29 7.05 15.95 -23.53
C GLN A 29 6.54 14.53 -23.85
N PRO A 30 5.38 14.14 -23.36
CA PRO A 30 4.85 12.82 -23.60
C PRO A 30 4.51 12.70 -25.10
N GLY A 31 5.20 11.81 -25.79
CA GLY A 31 4.97 11.55 -27.22
C GLY A 31 4.07 10.33 -27.44
N ASP A 32 3.75 10.07 -28.70
CA ASP A 32 3.12 8.83 -29.14
C ASP A 32 4.18 7.75 -29.45
N LEU A 33 3.82 6.64 -30.05
CA LEU A 33 4.65 5.45 -30.31
C LEU A 33 6.00 5.81 -30.97
N ALA A 34 6.03 6.68 -31.95
CA ALA A 34 7.26 7.08 -32.63
C ALA A 34 8.31 7.64 -31.66
N SER A 35 7.90 8.49 -30.71
CA SER A 35 8.79 9.05 -29.69
C SER A 35 9.29 7.97 -28.70
N ILE A 36 8.43 7.02 -28.34
CA ILE A 36 8.76 5.87 -27.47
C ILE A 36 9.81 4.99 -28.15
N LEU A 37 9.60 4.65 -29.41
CA LEU A 37 10.54 3.84 -30.20
C LEU A 37 11.91 4.55 -30.40
N GLN A 38 11.91 5.86 -30.56
CA GLN A 38 13.14 6.65 -30.66
C GLN A 38 13.92 6.63 -29.33
N LYS A 39 13.24 6.83 -28.21
CA LYS A 39 13.86 6.81 -26.86
C LYS A 39 14.24 5.40 -26.41
N LYS A 40 13.72 4.35 -27.04
CA LYS A 40 13.85 2.94 -26.62
C LYS A 40 13.33 2.68 -25.21
N GLU A 41 12.39 3.48 -24.74
CA GLU A 41 11.82 3.41 -23.41
C GLU A 41 10.32 3.67 -23.44
N LEU A 42 9.55 2.78 -22.80
CA LEU A 42 8.12 2.93 -22.55
C LEU A 42 7.89 2.88 -21.05
N ARG A 43 7.22 3.90 -20.50
CA ARG A 43 6.94 4.03 -19.08
C ARG A 43 5.54 3.51 -18.76
N ALA A 44 5.48 2.40 -18.04
CA ALA A 44 4.23 1.76 -17.62
C ALA A 44 3.93 2.11 -16.17
N LEU A 45 2.82 2.80 -15.92
CA LEU A 45 2.28 3.02 -14.58
C LEU A 45 1.60 1.74 -14.10
N VAL A 46 2.03 1.24 -12.95
CA VAL A 46 1.55 -0.01 -12.34
C VAL A 46 1.18 0.22 -10.88
N VAL A 47 0.29 -0.62 -10.35
CA VAL A 47 0.00 -0.63 -8.90
C VAL A 47 0.80 -1.73 -8.24
N TYR A 48 1.47 -1.40 -7.15
CA TYR A 48 2.08 -2.41 -6.29
C TYR A 48 0.96 -3.19 -5.61
N GLU A 49 0.68 -4.37 -6.13
CA GLU A 49 -0.35 -5.29 -5.63
C GLU A 49 0.17 -6.71 -5.72
N ARG A 50 0.18 -7.40 -4.60
CA ARG A 50 0.64 -8.76 -4.52
C ARG A 50 -0.16 -9.67 -5.46
N GLY A 51 0.56 -10.47 -6.26
CA GLY A 51 0.00 -11.31 -7.31
C GLY A 51 -0.08 -10.64 -8.68
N PHE A 52 -0.11 -9.31 -8.74
CA PHE A 52 -0.22 -8.56 -9.99
C PHE A 52 1.08 -7.87 -10.37
N PHE A 53 1.62 -7.03 -9.50
CA PHE A 53 2.96 -6.45 -9.62
C PHE A 53 3.58 -6.34 -8.23
N PHE A 54 4.62 -7.07 -7.96
CA PHE A 54 5.33 -7.07 -6.69
C PHE A 54 6.79 -7.52 -6.87
N PHE A 55 7.62 -7.35 -5.83
CA PHE A 55 9.01 -7.78 -5.82
C PHE A 55 9.18 -9.00 -4.90
N ASP A 56 9.99 -9.97 -5.34
CA ASP A 56 10.50 -11.05 -4.51
C ASP A 56 11.97 -11.27 -4.84
N LYS A 57 12.84 -11.22 -3.82
CA LYS A 57 14.30 -11.43 -3.93
C LYS A 57 14.96 -10.62 -5.05
N GLY A 58 14.56 -9.36 -5.20
CA GLY A 58 15.12 -8.45 -6.20
C GLY A 58 14.55 -8.58 -7.61
N ALA A 59 13.66 -9.54 -7.85
CA ALA A 59 13.01 -9.72 -9.14
C ALA A 59 11.56 -9.23 -9.11
N GLN A 60 11.12 -8.67 -10.22
CA GLN A 60 9.73 -8.27 -10.45
C GLN A 60 8.90 -9.50 -10.80
N HIS A 61 7.75 -9.66 -10.14
CA HIS A 61 6.86 -10.78 -10.31
C HIS A 61 5.40 -10.32 -10.45
N GLY A 62 4.59 -11.18 -11.04
CA GLY A 62 3.15 -11.01 -11.10
C GLY A 62 2.58 -11.06 -12.51
N ILE A 63 1.27 -11.08 -12.58
CA ILE A 63 0.53 -11.21 -13.86
C ILE A 63 0.85 -10.04 -14.78
N LEU A 64 0.90 -8.81 -14.26
CA LEU A 64 1.19 -7.62 -15.05
C LEU A 64 2.62 -7.62 -15.58
N VAL A 65 3.59 -8.14 -14.82
CA VAL A 65 4.98 -8.25 -15.28
C VAL A 65 5.05 -9.15 -16.52
N ASN A 66 4.40 -10.30 -16.48
CA ASN A 66 4.37 -11.23 -17.62
C ASN A 66 3.70 -10.60 -18.85
N GLN A 67 2.62 -9.86 -18.66
CA GLN A 67 1.92 -9.15 -19.74
C GLN A 67 2.80 -8.07 -20.37
N LEU A 68 3.40 -7.22 -19.57
CA LEU A 68 4.25 -6.12 -20.05
C LEU A 68 5.55 -6.64 -20.68
N GLN A 69 6.17 -7.70 -20.15
CA GLN A 69 7.30 -8.36 -20.80
C GLN A 69 6.91 -8.97 -22.14
N GLY A 70 5.70 -9.51 -22.25
CA GLY A 70 5.14 -9.95 -23.52
C GLY A 70 5.03 -8.81 -24.52
N PHE A 71 4.49 -7.68 -24.09
CA PHE A 71 4.36 -6.47 -24.92
C PHE A 71 5.73 -5.89 -25.30
N GLU A 72 6.70 -5.86 -24.39
CA GLU A 72 8.09 -5.45 -24.68
C GLU A 72 8.70 -6.29 -25.80
N ARG A 73 8.57 -7.62 -25.71
CA ARG A 73 9.07 -8.55 -26.74
C ARG A 73 8.37 -8.29 -28.07
N TRP A 74 7.06 -8.13 -28.06
CA TRP A 74 6.25 -7.90 -29.26
C TRP A 74 6.65 -6.58 -29.95
N LEU A 75 6.78 -5.46 -29.21
CA LEU A 75 7.25 -4.18 -29.73
C LEU A 75 8.62 -4.30 -30.39
N ASN A 76 9.55 -4.99 -29.74
CA ASN A 76 10.89 -5.20 -30.26
C ASN A 76 10.92 -6.07 -31.54
N GLN A 77 10.05 -7.06 -31.61
CA GLN A 77 9.92 -7.93 -32.76
C GLN A 77 9.18 -7.26 -33.94
N THR A 78 8.26 -6.35 -33.66
CA THR A 78 7.44 -5.69 -34.68
C THR A 78 8.15 -4.46 -35.26
N TYR A 79 8.69 -3.59 -34.40
CA TYR A 79 9.18 -2.28 -34.81
C TYR A 79 10.70 -2.14 -34.79
N LEU A 80 11.43 -2.99 -34.03
CA LEU A 80 12.85 -2.79 -33.76
C LEU A 80 13.69 -4.02 -34.15
N VAL A 81 13.27 -4.77 -35.16
CA VAL A 81 13.93 -6.03 -35.59
C VAL A 81 15.41 -5.81 -35.88
N LYS A 82 15.72 -4.78 -36.66
CA LYS A 82 17.08 -4.46 -37.13
C LYS A 82 17.91 -3.61 -36.15
N GLU A 83 17.28 -3.11 -35.09
CA GLU A 83 17.94 -2.25 -34.11
C GLU A 83 18.81 -3.05 -33.14
N LYS A 84 20.05 -2.56 -32.88
CA LYS A 84 20.95 -3.16 -31.89
C LYS A 84 20.46 -2.91 -30.47
N ILE A 85 19.94 -1.71 -30.20
CA ILE A 85 19.39 -1.33 -28.89
C ILE A 85 17.91 -1.60 -28.92
N LYS A 86 17.46 -2.43 -27.98
CA LYS A 86 16.04 -2.83 -27.83
C LYS A 86 15.34 -1.88 -26.85
N LEU A 87 14.04 -1.69 -27.10
CA LEU A 87 13.17 -0.98 -26.18
C LEU A 87 13.02 -1.72 -24.86
N LYS A 88 12.98 -0.99 -23.76
CA LYS A 88 12.69 -1.48 -22.42
C LYS A 88 11.42 -0.84 -21.86
N ILE A 89 10.62 -1.62 -21.17
CA ILE A 89 9.50 -1.12 -20.38
C ILE A 89 9.99 -0.81 -18.98
N ILE A 90 9.81 0.44 -18.57
CA ILE A 90 10.11 0.92 -17.22
C ILE A 90 8.83 0.88 -16.40
N TYR A 91 8.82 0.11 -15.33
CA TYR A 91 7.68 0.01 -14.42
C TYR A 91 7.75 1.15 -13.41
N ILE A 92 6.70 1.97 -13.39
CA ILE A 92 6.57 3.08 -12.44
C ILE A 92 5.41 2.76 -11.49
N PRO A 93 5.70 2.31 -10.27
CA PRO A 93 4.67 2.03 -9.29
C PRO A 93 4.00 3.32 -8.82
N VAL A 94 2.68 3.32 -8.85
CA VAL A 94 1.85 4.46 -8.50
C VAL A 94 0.69 3.98 -7.65
N ARG A 95 0.28 4.78 -6.67
CA ARG A 95 -0.94 4.54 -5.91
C ARG A 95 -2.15 4.60 -6.83
N GLN A 96 -3.13 3.71 -6.63
CA GLN A 96 -4.22 3.51 -7.58
C GLN A 96 -5.04 4.78 -7.88
N ASP A 97 -5.27 5.60 -6.85
CA ASP A 97 -5.99 6.88 -6.97
C ASP A 97 -5.22 7.95 -7.78
N LYS A 98 -3.92 7.73 -8.02
CA LYS A 98 -3.05 8.66 -8.75
C LYS A 98 -2.70 8.22 -10.17
N LEU A 99 -3.15 7.04 -10.59
CA LEU A 99 -2.80 6.47 -11.89
C LEU A 99 -3.21 7.38 -13.07
N LEU A 100 -4.46 7.85 -13.07
CA LEU A 100 -4.98 8.67 -14.18
C LEU A 100 -4.38 10.07 -14.16
N ASP A 101 -4.21 10.67 -12.98
CA ASP A 101 -3.51 11.96 -12.83
C ASP A 101 -2.09 11.87 -13.43
N TYR A 102 -1.31 10.86 -13.03
CA TYR A 102 0.06 10.66 -13.51
C TYR A 102 0.13 10.37 -15.01
N LEU A 103 -0.84 9.63 -15.54
CA LEU A 103 -0.91 9.37 -16.98
C LEU A 103 -1.16 10.67 -17.77
N THR A 104 -2.14 11.47 -17.34
CA THR A 104 -2.51 12.72 -18.01
C THR A 104 -1.44 13.79 -17.87
N GLU A 105 -0.71 13.82 -16.74
CA GLU A 105 0.48 14.65 -16.52
C GLU A 105 1.70 14.19 -17.35
N GLY A 106 1.64 13.06 -18.05
CA GLY A 106 2.75 12.55 -18.87
C GLY A 106 3.89 11.90 -18.08
N ARG A 107 3.65 11.52 -16.82
CA ARG A 107 4.64 10.81 -16.00
C ARG A 107 4.79 9.35 -16.42
N GLY A 108 3.83 8.80 -17.16
CA GLY A 108 3.88 7.50 -17.81
C GLY A 108 3.27 7.56 -19.20
N ASP A 109 3.46 6.51 -19.96
CA ASP A 109 2.97 6.41 -21.35
C ASP A 109 1.70 5.55 -21.44
N LEU A 110 1.57 4.57 -20.54
CA LEU A 110 0.35 3.78 -20.36
C LEU A 110 0.15 3.39 -18.89
N VAL A 111 -1.09 3.07 -18.51
CA VAL A 111 -1.45 2.43 -17.24
C VAL A 111 -1.72 0.96 -17.49
N ALA A 112 -0.95 0.08 -16.86
CA ALA A 112 -1.18 -1.35 -16.85
C ALA A 112 -1.49 -1.82 -15.41
N ALA A 113 -2.73 -1.57 -14.94
CA ALA A 113 -3.14 -1.83 -13.57
C ALA A 113 -4.43 -2.64 -13.45
N ASN A 114 -4.82 -3.39 -14.50
CA ASN A 114 -6.10 -4.10 -14.57
C ASN A 114 -7.29 -3.21 -14.19
N MET A 115 -7.30 -1.99 -14.72
CA MET A 115 -8.28 -0.97 -14.37
C MET A 115 -9.63 -1.28 -15.03
N THR A 116 -10.68 -1.38 -14.22
CA THR A 116 -12.05 -1.52 -14.73
C THR A 116 -12.45 -0.27 -15.51
N VAL A 117 -12.95 -0.46 -16.72
CA VAL A 117 -13.43 0.61 -17.59
C VAL A 117 -14.76 1.12 -17.07
N THR A 118 -14.82 2.40 -16.67
CA THR A 118 -16.05 3.08 -16.24
C THR A 118 -16.32 4.31 -17.12
N PRO A 119 -17.58 4.80 -17.22
CA PRO A 119 -17.88 6.04 -17.92
C PRO A 119 -17.03 7.22 -17.45
N THR A 120 -16.93 7.42 -16.13
CA THR A 120 -16.15 8.51 -15.52
C THR A 120 -14.68 8.49 -15.93
N ARG A 121 -14.06 7.31 -15.99
CA ARG A 121 -12.64 7.16 -16.40
C ARG A 121 -12.46 7.40 -17.90
N ARG A 122 -13.46 7.05 -18.75
CA ARG A 122 -13.43 7.31 -20.19
C ARG A 122 -13.44 8.78 -20.56
N GLU A 123 -13.92 9.64 -19.69
CA GLU A 123 -13.87 11.10 -19.89
C GLU A 123 -12.44 11.64 -19.82
N GLN A 124 -11.56 10.97 -19.10
CA GLN A 124 -10.19 11.41 -18.83
C GLN A 124 -9.17 10.75 -19.77
N VAL A 125 -9.38 9.48 -20.14
CA VAL A 125 -8.38 8.66 -20.84
C VAL A 125 -9.05 7.74 -21.87
N THR A 126 -8.23 7.28 -22.83
CA THR A 126 -8.62 6.25 -23.80
C THR A 126 -8.23 4.87 -23.28
N PHE A 127 -9.10 3.88 -23.43
CA PHE A 127 -8.83 2.50 -23.05
C PHE A 127 -8.53 1.64 -24.26
N SER A 128 -7.61 0.69 -24.10
CA SER A 128 -7.35 -0.37 -25.07
C SER A 128 -8.54 -1.32 -25.20
N ASN A 129 -8.44 -2.27 -26.12
CA ASN A 129 -9.25 -3.48 -26.10
C ASN A 129 -9.12 -4.16 -24.73
N PRO A 130 -10.17 -4.86 -24.26
CA PRO A 130 -10.14 -5.50 -22.97
C PRO A 130 -8.99 -6.50 -22.81
N VAL A 131 -8.26 -6.39 -21.71
CA VAL A 131 -7.31 -7.41 -21.26
C VAL A 131 -8.05 -8.57 -20.60
N ILE A 132 -9.12 -8.24 -19.86
CA ILE A 132 -10.01 -9.20 -19.19
C ILE A 132 -11.44 -8.78 -19.41
N ALA A 133 -12.27 -9.70 -19.93
CA ALA A 133 -13.72 -9.56 -20.06
C ALA A 133 -14.37 -10.94 -20.23
N PRO A 134 -15.58 -11.17 -19.69
CA PRO A 134 -16.32 -10.27 -18.81
C PRO A 134 -15.74 -10.30 -17.38
N ILE A 135 -15.95 -9.21 -16.63
CA ILE A 135 -15.64 -9.11 -15.20
C ILE A 135 -16.95 -8.86 -14.45
N GLU A 136 -17.12 -9.56 -13.34
CA GLU A 136 -18.15 -9.30 -12.35
C GLU A 136 -17.52 -8.68 -11.11
N GLU A 137 -18.22 -7.81 -10.42
CA GLU A 137 -17.83 -7.29 -9.11
C GLU A 137 -18.56 -8.09 -8.02
N TRP A 138 -17.83 -8.95 -7.32
CA TRP A 138 -18.37 -9.82 -6.29
C TRP A 138 -18.29 -9.19 -4.90
N VAL A 139 -19.42 -9.14 -4.20
CA VAL A 139 -19.43 -8.90 -2.76
C VAL A 139 -18.85 -10.14 -2.07
N VAL A 140 -17.95 -9.92 -1.11
CA VAL A 140 -17.28 -10.99 -0.36
C VAL A 140 -17.51 -10.80 1.15
N SER A 141 -17.86 -11.89 1.82
CA SER A 141 -18.04 -11.97 3.27
C SER A 141 -17.24 -13.12 3.87
N GLN A 142 -17.26 -13.23 5.21
CA GLN A 142 -16.87 -14.48 5.85
C GLN A 142 -17.81 -15.61 5.42
N HIS A 143 -17.26 -16.84 5.37
CA HIS A 143 -18.05 -18.05 5.03
C HIS A 143 -19.17 -18.34 6.03
N SER A 144 -19.06 -17.87 7.27
CA SER A 144 -20.08 -18.00 8.32
C SER A 144 -21.39 -17.26 8.02
N LEU A 145 -21.32 -16.18 7.20
CA LEU A 145 -22.52 -15.47 6.77
C LEU A 145 -23.28 -16.29 5.70
N PRO A 146 -24.63 -16.26 5.71
CA PRO A 146 -25.44 -16.88 4.66
C PRO A 146 -25.11 -16.31 3.28
N THR A 147 -25.32 -17.11 2.23
CA THR A 147 -25.19 -16.63 0.84
C THR A 147 -26.31 -15.63 0.55
N PHE A 148 -25.94 -14.46 0.01
CA PHE A 148 -26.91 -13.51 -0.51
C PHE A 148 -27.35 -13.95 -1.90
N ASN A 149 -28.65 -13.97 -2.13
CA ASN A 149 -29.27 -14.35 -3.41
C ASN A 149 -30.16 -13.26 -3.99
N ARG A 150 -30.31 -12.12 -3.30
CA ARG A 150 -30.99 -10.92 -3.76
C ARG A 150 -30.15 -9.70 -3.41
N ILE A 151 -30.01 -8.78 -4.35
CA ILE A 151 -29.21 -7.56 -4.18
C ILE A 151 -29.72 -6.69 -3.01
N THR A 152 -31.01 -6.73 -2.72
CA THR A 152 -31.65 -6.00 -1.62
C THR A 152 -31.17 -6.45 -0.24
N GLN A 153 -30.54 -7.63 -0.12
CA GLN A 153 -29.95 -8.09 1.15
C GLN A 153 -28.70 -7.28 1.55
N LEU A 154 -28.19 -6.44 0.66
CA LEU A 154 -27.13 -5.47 0.98
C LEU A 154 -27.67 -4.20 1.64
N SER A 155 -28.98 -3.94 1.59
CA SER A 155 -29.60 -2.78 2.21
C SER A 155 -29.28 -2.69 3.70
N GLY A 156 -28.86 -1.51 4.19
CA GLY A 156 -28.49 -1.26 5.58
C GLY A 156 -27.17 -1.93 6.03
N ARG A 157 -26.44 -2.60 5.14
CA ARG A 157 -25.15 -3.22 5.47
C ARG A 157 -24.00 -2.25 5.27
N ARG A 158 -22.89 -2.50 5.99
CA ARG A 158 -21.62 -1.79 5.81
C ARG A 158 -20.73 -2.55 4.85
N VAL A 159 -20.17 -1.87 3.85
CA VAL A 159 -19.26 -2.43 2.83
C VAL A 159 -18.02 -1.56 2.74
N TRP A 160 -16.85 -2.16 2.86
CA TRP A 160 -15.55 -1.48 2.85
C TRP A 160 -14.90 -1.57 1.48
N VAL A 161 -14.56 -0.43 0.89
CA VAL A 161 -13.91 -0.33 -0.43
C VAL A 161 -13.00 0.90 -0.49
N ARG A 162 -12.04 0.92 -1.42
CA ARG A 162 -11.31 2.16 -1.72
C ARG A 162 -12.21 3.15 -2.45
N ALA A 163 -12.04 4.44 -2.15
CA ALA A 163 -12.80 5.51 -2.82
C ALA A 163 -12.50 5.58 -4.33
N SER A 164 -11.26 5.24 -4.75
CA SER A 164 -10.85 5.23 -6.16
C SER A 164 -11.31 4.01 -6.96
N SER A 165 -11.91 3.00 -6.31
CA SER A 165 -12.31 1.76 -6.95
C SER A 165 -13.60 1.91 -7.76
N SER A 166 -13.77 1.08 -8.81
CA SER A 166 -15.05 0.94 -9.52
C SER A 166 -16.16 0.40 -8.61
N TYR A 167 -15.79 -0.33 -7.56
CA TYR A 167 -16.72 -0.85 -6.54
C TYR A 167 -17.45 0.27 -5.80
N TYR A 168 -16.74 1.36 -5.49
CA TYR A 168 -17.33 2.55 -4.87
C TYR A 168 -18.39 3.18 -5.80
N GLU A 169 -18.08 3.29 -7.10
CA GLU A 169 -19.04 3.78 -8.10
C GLU A 169 -20.28 2.87 -8.17
N SER A 170 -20.09 1.54 -8.24
CA SER A 170 -21.18 0.56 -8.30
C SER A 170 -22.06 0.57 -7.05
N LEU A 171 -21.48 0.68 -5.86
CA LEU A 171 -22.23 0.79 -4.61
C LEU A 171 -23.03 2.10 -4.53
N ARG A 172 -22.48 3.21 -5.02
CA ARG A 172 -23.21 4.48 -5.10
C ARG A 172 -24.40 4.40 -6.06
N GLN A 173 -24.23 3.75 -7.21
CA GLN A 173 -25.33 3.49 -8.16
C GLN A 173 -26.42 2.63 -7.54
N LEU A 174 -26.02 1.58 -6.79
CA LEU A 174 -26.97 0.74 -6.08
C LEU A 174 -27.71 1.49 -4.96
N ASN A 175 -27.03 2.39 -4.26
CA ASN A 175 -27.67 3.24 -3.25
C ASN A 175 -28.70 4.22 -3.88
N TRP A 176 -28.46 4.68 -5.09
CA TRP A 176 -29.48 5.45 -5.82
C TRP A 176 -30.73 4.58 -6.08
N LEU A 177 -30.55 3.36 -6.55
CA LEU A 177 -31.68 2.41 -6.76
C LEU A 177 -32.40 2.09 -5.43
N PHE A 178 -31.67 1.88 -4.34
CA PHE A 178 -32.29 1.60 -3.02
C PHE A 178 -33.14 2.76 -2.54
N ARG A 179 -32.72 4.00 -2.79
CA ARG A 179 -33.52 5.19 -2.47
C ARG A 179 -34.84 5.20 -3.25
N GLU A 180 -34.81 4.92 -4.56
CA GLU A 180 -36.04 4.82 -5.37
C GLU A 180 -36.98 3.72 -4.89
N LEU A 181 -36.42 2.66 -4.31
CA LEU A 181 -37.22 1.54 -3.74
C LEU A 181 -37.63 1.77 -2.28
N GLY A 182 -37.29 2.90 -1.67
CA GLY A 182 -37.55 3.16 -0.25
C GLY A 182 -36.78 2.26 0.72
N LEU A 183 -35.66 1.68 0.27
CA LEU A 183 -34.81 0.82 1.08
C LEU A 183 -33.68 1.61 1.76
N PRO A 184 -33.26 1.23 2.99
CA PRO A 184 -32.05 1.78 3.62
C PRO A 184 -30.82 1.67 2.72
N PRO A 185 -29.97 2.73 2.66
CA PRO A 185 -28.77 2.68 1.85
C PRO A 185 -27.73 1.71 2.41
N ILE A 186 -26.82 1.25 1.55
CA ILE A 186 -25.58 0.63 1.97
C ILE A 186 -24.68 1.70 2.59
N TYR A 187 -24.11 1.42 3.75
CA TYR A 187 -23.08 2.26 4.35
C TYR A 187 -21.75 1.94 3.72
N ILE A 188 -21.28 2.83 2.81
CA ILE A 188 -20.03 2.66 2.09
C ILE A 188 -18.91 3.23 2.95
N GLU A 189 -18.10 2.35 3.51
CA GLU A 189 -16.94 2.72 4.33
C GLU A 189 -15.69 2.78 3.46
N THR A 190 -15.04 3.93 3.40
CA THR A 190 -13.83 4.07 2.59
C THR A 190 -12.59 3.70 3.39
N VAL A 191 -11.72 2.90 2.76
CA VAL A 191 -10.43 2.51 3.33
C VAL A 191 -9.30 3.34 2.72
N PRO A 192 -8.14 3.44 3.40
CA PRO A 192 -6.96 4.06 2.82
C PRO A 192 -6.54 3.41 1.50
N GLU A 193 -6.11 4.24 0.53
CA GLU A 193 -5.76 3.82 -0.83
C GLU A 193 -4.53 2.89 -0.91
N TYR A 194 -3.75 2.77 0.15
CA TYR A 194 -2.64 1.82 0.25
C TYR A 194 -3.09 0.36 0.49
N LEU A 195 -4.32 0.14 0.98
CA LEU A 195 -4.86 -1.21 1.12
C LEU A 195 -5.39 -1.70 -0.23
N GLN A 196 -4.87 -2.85 -0.67
CA GLN A 196 -5.28 -3.48 -1.91
C GLN A 196 -6.42 -4.48 -1.67
N ASP A 197 -6.99 -5.00 -2.75
CA ASP A 197 -8.12 -5.95 -2.67
C ASP A 197 -7.78 -7.18 -1.83
N GLY A 198 -6.55 -7.70 -1.96
CA GLY A 198 -6.06 -8.81 -1.14
C GLY A 198 -6.03 -8.49 0.35
N ASP A 199 -5.64 -7.26 0.73
CA ASP A 199 -5.63 -6.82 2.13
C ASP A 199 -7.04 -6.76 2.72
N LEU A 200 -8.02 -6.26 1.96
CA LEU A 200 -9.42 -6.21 2.38
C LEU A 200 -10.02 -7.61 2.52
N LEU A 201 -9.67 -8.53 1.62
CA LEU A 201 -10.11 -9.93 1.71
C LEU A 201 -9.50 -10.62 2.95
N GLU A 202 -8.23 -10.35 3.29
CA GLU A 202 -7.63 -10.82 4.55
C GLU A 202 -8.35 -10.24 5.78
N MET A 203 -8.73 -8.96 5.75
CA MET A 203 -9.51 -8.32 6.83
C MET A 203 -10.91 -8.92 6.97
N VAL A 204 -11.57 -9.29 5.85
CA VAL A 204 -12.85 -10.02 5.89
C VAL A 204 -12.66 -11.41 6.47
N ALA A 205 -11.67 -12.18 6.03
CA ALA A 205 -11.38 -13.51 6.54
C ALA A 205 -11.11 -13.49 8.05
N ALA A 206 -10.36 -12.49 8.50
CA ALA A 206 -10.06 -12.24 9.91
C ALA A 206 -11.29 -11.73 10.73
N GLY A 207 -12.42 -11.42 10.09
CA GLY A 207 -13.61 -10.88 10.78
C GLY A 207 -13.49 -9.44 11.25
N ILE A 208 -12.51 -8.67 10.73
CA ILE A 208 -12.29 -7.27 11.04
C ILE A 208 -13.32 -6.39 10.36
N ILE A 209 -13.60 -6.67 9.09
CA ILE A 209 -14.65 -6.03 8.32
C ILE A 209 -15.64 -7.09 7.81
N PRO A 210 -16.94 -6.81 7.80
CA PRO A 210 -17.95 -7.83 7.44
C PRO A 210 -18.03 -8.10 5.94
N LEU A 211 -17.90 -7.06 5.10
CA LEU A 211 -18.08 -7.13 3.66
C LEU A 211 -17.06 -6.25 2.92
N THR A 212 -16.56 -6.77 1.81
CA THR A 212 -15.82 -5.98 0.79
C THR A 212 -16.30 -6.38 -0.60
N VAL A 213 -15.71 -5.77 -1.63
CA VAL A 213 -15.97 -6.09 -3.03
C VAL A 213 -14.65 -6.38 -3.73
N THR A 214 -14.67 -7.31 -4.67
CA THR A 214 -13.51 -7.61 -5.53
C THR A 214 -13.96 -8.03 -6.91
N ASP A 215 -13.13 -7.76 -7.92
CA ASP A 215 -13.34 -8.28 -9.26
C ASP A 215 -13.28 -9.81 -9.29
N SER A 216 -14.12 -10.44 -10.08
CA SER A 216 -14.25 -11.89 -10.16
C SER A 216 -12.94 -12.61 -10.49
N PHE A 217 -12.05 -11.99 -11.30
CA PHE A 217 -10.76 -12.59 -11.62
C PHE A 217 -9.78 -12.53 -10.43
N LYS A 218 -9.76 -11.44 -9.65
CA LYS A 218 -9.01 -11.32 -8.41
C LYS A 218 -9.57 -12.25 -7.34
N GLY A 219 -10.90 -12.27 -7.20
CA GLY A 219 -11.60 -13.16 -6.28
C GLY A 219 -11.28 -14.64 -6.51
N ARG A 220 -11.18 -15.09 -7.78
CA ARG A 220 -10.78 -16.48 -8.08
C ARG A 220 -9.36 -16.82 -7.58
N ILE A 221 -8.44 -15.86 -7.58
CA ILE A 221 -7.10 -16.04 -7.05
C ILE A 221 -7.14 -16.10 -5.52
N TRP A 222 -7.68 -15.06 -4.89
CA TRP A 222 -7.62 -14.88 -3.44
C TRP A 222 -8.50 -15.87 -2.67
N LEU A 223 -9.71 -16.20 -3.14
CA LEU A 223 -10.58 -17.21 -2.52
C LEU A 223 -9.99 -18.63 -2.56
N GLY A 224 -9.06 -18.88 -3.46
CA GLY A 224 -8.31 -20.14 -3.49
C GLY A 224 -7.14 -20.19 -2.50
N MET A 225 -6.78 -19.05 -1.89
CA MET A 225 -5.61 -18.92 -1.00
C MET A 225 -5.97 -18.54 0.41
N ILE A 226 -7.03 -17.72 0.58
CA ILE A 226 -7.53 -17.27 1.88
C ILE A 226 -8.75 -18.12 2.24
N SER A 227 -8.62 -18.91 3.29
CA SER A 227 -9.74 -19.71 3.82
C SER A 227 -10.77 -18.82 4.53
N GLY A 228 -11.99 -19.30 4.66
CA GLY A 228 -13.04 -18.63 5.42
C GLY A 228 -13.77 -17.52 4.69
N LEU A 229 -13.55 -17.34 3.38
CA LEU A 229 -14.24 -16.36 2.54
C LEU A 229 -15.38 -16.97 1.72
N ARG A 230 -16.40 -16.15 1.47
CA ARG A 230 -17.53 -16.45 0.58
C ARG A 230 -17.78 -15.31 -0.40
N ALA A 231 -17.74 -15.60 -1.70
CA ALA A 231 -18.19 -14.67 -2.72
C ALA A 231 -19.68 -14.87 -3.03
N HIS A 232 -20.44 -13.79 -3.03
CA HIS A 232 -21.88 -13.76 -3.34
C HIS A 232 -22.11 -13.57 -4.83
N LYS A 233 -21.82 -14.61 -5.62
CA LYS A 233 -21.80 -14.58 -7.09
C LYS A 233 -23.16 -14.39 -7.74
N LEU A 234 -24.27 -14.65 -7.02
CA LEU A 234 -25.63 -14.47 -7.53
C LEU A 234 -26.09 -13.00 -7.54
N ILE A 235 -25.33 -12.11 -6.92
CA ILE A 235 -25.67 -10.69 -6.78
C ILE A 235 -24.46 -9.81 -7.13
N PRO A 236 -23.89 -9.94 -8.33
CA PRO A 236 -22.77 -9.08 -8.72
C PRO A 236 -23.25 -7.62 -8.71
N LEU A 237 -22.39 -6.70 -8.23
CA LEU A 237 -22.68 -5.26 -8.29
C LEU A 237 -22.56 -4.74 -9.72
N ARG A 238 -21.71 -5.36 -10.52
CA ARG A 238 -21.50 -5.15 -11.93
C ARG A 238 -21.34 -6.51 -12.59
N ASP A 239 -22.02 -6.72 -13.69
CA ASP A 239 -21.79 -7.79 -14.66
C ASP A 239 -21.17 -7.19 -15.93
N ASN A 240 -20.68 -8.00 -16.84
CA ASN A 240 -20.10 -7.54 -18.12
C ASN A 240 -19.06 -6.40 -18.02
N GLY A 241 -18.42 -6.21 -16.86
CA GLY A 241 -17.29 -5.30 -16.69
C GLY A 241 -16.13 -5.69 -17.60
N ARG A 242 -15.25 -4.73 -17.88
CA ARG A 242 -14.05 -4.92 -18.70
C ARG A 242 -12.86 -4.28 -18.00
N SER A 243 -11.73 -4.97 -17.95
CA SER A 243 -10.46 -4.39 -17.57
C SER A 243 -9.61 -4.16 -18.81
N ALA A 244 -9.00 -2.99 -18.90
CA ALA A 244 -8.18 -2.58 -20.03
C ALA A 244 -6.97 -1.75 -19.57
N TRP A 245 -5.99 -1.59 -20.44
CA TRP A 245 -4.93 -0.62 -20.23
C TRP A 245 -5.43 0.77 -20.61
N ALA A 246 -5.00 1.79 -19.87
CA ALA A 246 -5.38 3.17 -20.16
C ALA A 246 -4.21 3.93 -20.78
N LEU A 247 -4.53 4.81 -21.73
CA LEU A 247 -3.60 5.64 -22.48
C LEU A 247 -4.12 7.08 -22.52
N ARG A 248 -3.23 8.04 -22.78
CA ARG A 248 -3.65 9.42 -23.02
C ARG A 248 -4.48 9.51 -24.32
N ASN A 249 -5.42 10.43 -24.35
CA ASN A 249 -6.32 10.62 -25.50
C ASN A 249 -5.58 10.99 -26.81
N ASN A 250 -4.35 11.51 -26.72
CA ASN A 250 -3.55 11.95 -27.86
C ASN A 250 -2.43 10.96 -28.27
N THR A 251 -2.61 9.66 -28.02
CA THR A 251 -1.64 8.61 -28.38
C THR A 251 -2.27 7.48 -29.20
N PRO A 252 -2.81 7.77 -30.41
CA PRO A 252 -3.53 6.79 -31.23
C PRO A 252 -2.62 5.66 -31.77
N GLU A 253 -1.34 5.95 -32.06
CA GLU A 253 -0.43 4.94 -32.58
C GLU A 253 -0.02 3.94 -31.48
N LEU A 254 0.23 4.42 -30.25
CA LEU A 254 0.47 3.54 -29.12
C LEU A 254 -0.77 2.71 -28.78
N LEU A 255 -1.97 3.31 -28.83
CA LEU A 255 -3.23 2.58 -28.66
C LEU A 255 -3.37 1.46 -29.69
N LYS A 256 -3.08 1.76 -30.96
CA LYS A 256 -3.10 0.76 -32.03
C LYS A 256 -2.11 -0.38 -31.73
N ALA A 257 -0.87 -0.06 -31.36
CA ALA A 257 0.14 -1.06 -31.05
C ALA A 257 -0.26 -1.94 -29.85
N VAL A 258 -0.85 -1.36 -28.81
CA VAL A 258 -1.40 -2.12 -27.67
C VAL A 258 -2.52 -3.06 -28.13
N ASN A 259 -3.45 -2.57 -28.95
CA ASN A 259 -4.57 -3.37 -29.41
C ASN A 259 -4.13 -4.50 -30.35
N ASP A 260 -3.16 -4.25 -31.24
CA ASP A 260 -2.56 -5.28 -32.11
C ASP A 260 -1.88 -6.38 -31.27
N TYR A 261 -1.11 -5.99 -30.24
CA TYR A 261 -0.53 -6.94 -29.30
C TYR A 261 -1.58 -7.77 -28.56
N LEU A 262 -2.63 -7.15 -28.04
CA LEU A 262 -3.69 -7.85 -27.32
C LEU A 262 -4.46 -8.82 -28.23
N ALA A 263 -4.66 -8.48 -29.50
CA ALA A 263 -5.27 -9.37 -30.48
C ALA A 263 -4.39 -10.61 -30.77
N ASP A 264 -3.08 -10.43 -30.83
CA ASP A 264 -2.10 -11.51 -31.05
C ASP A 264 -1.90 -12.36 -29.77
N ALA A 265 -1.76 -11.72 -28.61
CA ALA A 265 -1.55 -12.36 -27.32
C ALA A 265 -2.80 -13.02 -26.71
N GLY A 266 -4.01 -12.59 -27.14
CA GLY A 266 -5.29 -12.96 -26.53
C GLY A 266 -5.67 -14.44 -26.59
N LYS A 267 -4.84 -15.27 -27.20
CA LYS A 267 -4.98 -16.74 -27.22
C LYS A 267 -4.19 -17.46 -26.11
N ARG A 268 -3.38 -16.77 -25.31
CA ARG A 268 -2.55 -17.37 -24.24
C ARG A 268 -3.16 -17.06 -22.88
N THR A 269 -3.62 -18.08 -22.18
CA THR A 269 -4.28 -18.02 -20.88
C THR A 269 -3.43 -17.29 -19.83
N LEU A 270 -3.88 -16.09 -19.43
CA LEU A 270 -3.16 -15.14 -18.56
C LEU A 270 -3.08 -15.55 -17.09
N TYR A 271 -3.69 -16.68 -16.66
CA TYR A 271 -3.97 -16.96 -15.25
C TYR A 271 -3.55 -18.34 -14.73
N SER A 272 -2.81 -19.15 -15.50
CA SER A 272 -2.48 -20.54 -15.11
C SER A 272 -1.11 -20.69 -14.43
N ASP A 273 -0.64 -19.67 -13.69
CA ASP A 273 0.68 -19.77 -13.07
C ASP A 273 0.62 -20.38 -11.67
N MET A 274 0.87 -21.70 -11.58
CA MET A 274 1.03 -22.40 -10.30
C MET A 274 2.20 -21.83 -9.46
N ALA A 275 3.22 -21.26 -10.10
CA ALA A 275 4.33 -20.63 -9.39
C ALA A 275 3.86 -19.35 -8.67
N LEU A 276 3.00 -18.56 -9.32
CA LEU A 276 2.37 -17.38 -8.70
C LEU A 276 1.54 -17.78 -7.46
N ARG A 277 0.73 -18.82 -7.57
CA ARG A 277 -0.06 -19.33 -6.43
C ARG A 277 0.85 -19.77 -5.27
N ARG A 278 1.99 -20.40 -5.56
CA ARG A 278 2.97 -20.81 -4.53
C ARG A 278 3.64 -19.61 -3.87
N LEU A 279 3.97 -18.57 -4.62
CA LEU A 279 4.53 -17.33 -4.08
C LEU A 279 3.53 -16.61 -3.16
N LEU A 280 2.26 -16.59 -3.55
CA LEU A 280 1.18 -15.95 -2.78
C LEU A 280 0.79 -16.77 -1.53
N ALA A 281 0.86 -18.10 -1.58
CA ALA A 281 0.49 -18.98 -0.46
C ALA A 281 1.43 -18.92 0.75
N ARG A 282 2.60 -18.28 0.65
CA ARG A 282 3.59 -18.14 1.73
C ARG A 282 3.29 -17.02 2.72
N ASN A 283 2.06 -16.54 2.81
CA ASN A 283 1.70 -15.47 3.75
C ASN A 283 1.21 -16.01 5.09
N ASP A 284 1.73 -15.39 6.15
CA ASP A 284 1.08 -15.40 7.45
C ASP A 284 -0.30 -14.76 7.30
N GLN A 285 -1.35 -15.54 7.52
CA GLN A 285 -2.71 -15.03 7.49
C GLN A 285 -2.89 -14.01 8.62
N MET A 286 -3.62 -12.94 8.32
CA MET A 286 -3.96 -11.93 9.31
C MET A 286 -4.84 -12.54 10.42
N SER A 287 -4.49 -12.30 11.67
CA SER A 287 -5.29 -12.76 12.82
C SER A 287 -6.42 -11.77 13.12
N ASN A 288 -7.52 -12.28 13.70
CA ASN A 288 -8.61 -11.43 14.15
C ASN A 288 -8.25 -10.69 15.45
N ILE A 289 -7.72 -9.49 15.32
CA ILE A 289 -7.35 -8.61 16.44
C ILE A 289 -8.56 -8.07 17.22
N LEU A 290 -9.76 -8.19 16.64
CA LEU A 290 -11.02 -7.74 17.23
C LEU A 290 -11.81 -8.91 17.86
N ALA A 291 -11.22 -10.12 17.91
CA ALA A 291 -11.79 -11.22 18.66
C ALA A 291 -11.76 -10.93 20.18
N PRO A 292 -12.63 -11.61 21.00
CA PRO A 292 -12.72 -11.34 22.44
C PRO A 292 -11.39 -11.39 23.17
N ASP A 293 -10.53 -12.39 22.94
CA ASP A 293 -9.26 -12.54 23.61
C ASP A 293 -8.25 -11.42 23.29
N PRO A 294 -7.95 -11.07 22.01
CA PRO A 294 -7.13 -9.93 21.68
C PRO A 294 -7.67 -8.61 22.24
N LEU A 295 -8.98 -8.37 22.17
CA LEU A 295 -9.60 -7.18 22.72
C LEU A 295 -9.51 -7.14 24.25
N GLY A 296 -9.66 -8.29 24.92
CA GLY A 296 -9.47 -8.40 26.37
C GLY A 296 -8.03 -8.04 26.77
N ARG A 297 -7.03 -8.57 26.07
CA ARG A 297 -5.62 -8.18 26.28
C ARG A 297 -5.38 -6.70 26.01
N LEU A 298 -5.93 -6.16 24.91
CA LEU A 298 -5.79 -4.74 24.59
C LEU A 298 -6.37 -3.86 25.69
N SER A 299 -7.56 -4.19 26.20
CA SER A 299 -8.20 -3.40 27.28
C SER A 299 -7.34 -3.33 28.55
N THR A 300 -6.66 -4.42 28.90
CA THR A 300 -5.78 -4.50 30.07
C THR A 300 -4.56 -3.57 29.98
N ILE A 301 -4.02 -3.41 28.75
CA ILE A 301 -2.77 -2.65 28.55
C ILE A 301 -3.02 -1.25 27.97
N ARG A 302 -4.26 -0.95 27.56
CA ARG A 302 -4.63 0.29 26.86
C ARG A 302 -4.12 1.54 27.57
N LYS A 303 -4.37 1.64 28.87
CA LYS A 303 -3.95 2.80 29.67
C LYS A 303 -2.44 3.04 29.61
N VAL A 304 -1.64 1.97 29.64
CA VAL A 304 -0.18 2.07 29.54
C VAL A 304 0.23 2.54 28.14
N LEU A 305 -0.40 2.00 27.09
CA LEU A 305 -0.13 2.42 25.72
C LEU A 305 -0.48 3.89 25.49
N GLU A 306 -1.66 4.34 25.93
CA GLU A 306 -2.11 5.73 25.82
C GLU A 306 -1.18 6.69 26.57
N GLN A 307 -0.85 6.39 27.84
CA GLN A 307 0.05 7.23 28.65
C GLN A 307 1.45 7.37 28.04
N GLN A 308 2.02 6.28 27.53
CA GLN A 308 3.33 6.32 26.91
C GLN A 308 3.28 6.99 25.52
N ALA A 309 2.22 6.74 24.74
CA ALA A 309 2.00 7.39 23.47
C ALA A 309 1.93 8.92 23.61
N ASP A 310 1.15 9.43 24.56
CA ASP A 310 1.01 10.86 24.83
C ASP A 310 2.35 11.47 25.27
N LYS A 311 3.05 10.82 26.20
CA LYS A 311 4.37 11.26 26.70
C LYS A 311 5.40 11.41 25.58
N TYR A 312 5.39 10.50 24.61
CA TYR A 312 6.35 10.48 23.50
C TYR A 312 5.77 11.00 22.18
N ARG A 313 4.56 11.57 22.16
CA ARG A 313 3.87 12.11 20.99
C ARG A 313 3.80 11.09 19.84
N LEU A 314 3.33 9.89 20.17
CA LEU A 314 3.09 8.78 19.24
C LEU A 314 1.59 8.47 19.17
N ASP A 315 1.16 7.79 18.12
CA ASP A 315 -0.22 7.27 18.01
C ASP A 315 -0.32 5.94 18.79
N TRP A 316 -1.17 5.90 19.82
CA TRP A 316 -1.32 4.73 20.66
C TRP A 316 -1.91 3.52 19.90
N LEU A 317 -2.74 3.75 18.86
CA LEU A 317 -3.25 2.67 18.01
C LEU A 317 -2.13 2.06 17.14
N MET A 318 -1.17 2.88 16.71
CA MET A 318 0.00 2.37 16.00
C MET A 318 0.89 1.54 16.95
N LEU A 319 1.04 1.97 18.22
CA LEU A 319 1.75 1.19 19.24
C LEU A 319 1.01 -0.12 19.56
N ALA A 320 -0.33 -0.09 19.63
CA ALA A 320 -1.14 -1.30 19.83
C ALA A 320 -0.98 -2.29 18.67
N ALA A 321 -1.00 -1.79 17.43
CA ALA A 321 -0.78 -2.60 16.23
C ALA A 321 0.63 -3.20 16.20
N LEU A 322 1.64 -2.43 16.59
CA LEU A 322 3.02 -2.88 16.75
C LEU A 322 3.12 -3.98 17.82
N ALA A 323 2.59 -3.73 19.02
CA ALA A 323 2.59 -4.69 20.13
C ALA A 323 1.87 -6.00 19.75
N TYR A 324 0.77 -5.91 19.02
CA TYR A 324 0.08 -7.09 18.54
C TYR A 324 0.93 -7.90 17.54
N LYS A 325 1.60 -7.24 16.61
CA LYS A 325 2.50 -7.90 15.64
C LYS A 325 3.69 -8.55 16.33
N GLU A 326 4.23 -7.93 17.37
CA GLU A 326 5.42 -8.41 18.11
C GLU A 326 5.12 -9.60 19.02
N SER A 327 4.03 -9.55 19.76
CA SER A 327 3.78 -10.51 20.85
C SER A 327 2.33 -11.02 20.95
N GLY A 328 1.42 -10.58 20.06
CA GLY A 328 -0.01 -10.79 20.24
C GLY A 328 -0.56 -10.12 21.49
N LEU A 329 0.05 -9.01 21.94
CA LEU A 329 -0.23 -8.28 23.19
C LEU A 329 0.09 -9.10 24.45
N ASN A 330 1.09 -9.99 24.41
CA ASN A 330 1.54 -10.77 25.55
C ASN A 330 2.81 -10.16 26.15
N ALA A 331 2.71 -9.61 27.36
CA ALA A 331 3.82 -8.96 28.04
C ALA A 331 4.91 -9.93 28.54
N ASN A 332 4.58 -11.22 28.66
CA ASN A 332 5.46 -12.21 29.29
C ASN A 332 6.24 -13.06 28.28
N ILE A 333 6.21 -12.70 26.99
CA ILE A 333 6.85 -13.48 25.93
C ILE A 333 8.33 -13.13 25.79
N ARG A 334 9.12 -14.16 25.47
CA ARG A 334 10.55 -14.01 25.15
C ARG A 334 10.83 -14.79 23.86
N SER A 335 11.49 -14.15 22.89
CA SER A 335 11.86 -14.82 21.65
C SER A 335 13.13 -15.67 21.82
N GLU A 336 13.36 -16.59 20.89
CA GLU A 336 14.61 -17.38 20.80
C GLU A 336 15.87 -16.51 20.66
N ARG A 337 15.72 -15.32 20.06
CA ARG A 337 16.81 -14.34 19.91
C ARG A 337 17.01 -13.45 21.15
N GLY A 338 16.25 -13.70 22.21
CA GLY A 338 16.35 -12.97 23.47
C GLY A 338 15.57 -11.65 23.53
N ALA A 339 14.75 -11.34 22.55
CA ALA A 339 13.84 -10.19 22.63
C ALA A 339 12.78 -10.44 23.72
N VAL A 340 12.41 -9.39 24.47
CA VAL A 340 11.56 -9.51 25.65
C VAL A 340 10.36 -8.59 25.59
N GLY A 341 9.29 -9.01 26.23
CA GLY A 341 8.10 -8.22 26.53
C GLY A 341 7.17 -8.00 25.35
N ILE A 342 6.19 -7.16 25.59
CA ILE A 342 5.09 -6.91 24.65
C ILE A 342 5.55 -6.31 23.31
N MET A 343 6.66 -5.52 23.33
CA MET A 343 7.24 -4.85 22.17
C MET A 343 8.45 -5.59 21.59
N GLN A 344 8.77 -6.78 22.11
CA GLN A 344 9.87 -7.65 21.65
C GLN A 344 11.20 -6.91 21.43
N LEU A 345 11.63 -6.15 22.44
CA LEU A 345 12.91 -5.43 22.39
C LEU A 345 14.07 -6.32 22.80
N LEU A 346 15.17 -6.23 22.06
CA LEU A 346 16.43 -6.82 22.46
C LEU A 346 17.00 -6.04 23.67
N PRO A 347 17.71 -6.71 24.61
CA PRO A 347 18.36 -6.04 25.72
C PRO A 347 19.36 -4.93 25.31
N SER A 348 20.01 -5.09 24.15
CA SER A 348 20.88 -4.07 23.55
C SER A 348 20.09 -2.80 23.19
N THR A 349 18.94 -2.96 22.51
CA THR A 349 18.06 -1.85 22.13
C THR A 349 17.47 -1.16 23.38
N GLY A 350 17.06 -1.93 24.39
CA GLY A 350 16.63 -1.38 25.67
C GLY A 350 17.75 -0.57 26.35
N GLY A 351 18.99 -1.08 26.28
CA GLY A 351 20.19 -0.39 26.80
C GLY A 351 20.52 0.91 26.08
N GLU A 352 20.31 0.97 24.75
CA GLU A 352 20.50 2.16 23.92
C GLU A 352 19.56 3.30 24.36
N VAL A 353 18.34 2.99 24.76
CA VAL A 353 17.35 3.97 25.22
C VAL A 353 17.30 4.12 26.75
N GLY A 354 18.26 3.52 27.47
CA GLY A 354 18.43 3.68 28.92
C GLY A 354 17.48 2.85 29.79
N ILE A 355 16.87 1.78 29.25
CA ILE A 355 15.97 0.88 29.98
C ILE A 355 16.51 -0.55 29.92
N ARG A 356 16.84 -1.14 31.11
CA ARG A 356 17.55 -2.42 31.21
C ARG A 356 16.94 -3.35 32.28
N GLY A 357 17.33 -4.61 32.22
CA GLY A 357 17.04 -5.62 33.23
C GLY A 357 15.55 -5.82 33.50
N ALA A 358 15.17 -5.89 34.77
CA ALA A 358 13.79 -6.13 35.19
C ALA A 358 12.81 -5.06 34.67
N ARG A 359 13.25 -3.79 34.55
CA ARG A 359 12.43 -2.71 33.99
C ARG A 359 12.10 -2.94 32.51
N LEU A 360 13.06 -3.41 31.71
CA LEU A 360 12.79 -3.76 30.31
C LEU A 360 11.82 -4.94 30.20
N ALA A 361 11.79 -5.84 31.16
CA ALA A 361 10.88 -6.98 31.19
C ALA A 361 9.47 -6.63 31.72
N SER A 362 9.30 -5.48 32.42
CA SER A 362 7.97 -5.03 32.87
C SER A 362 7.15 -4.46 31.73
N LEU A 363 5.82 -4.48 31.84
CA LEU A 363 4.91 -3.93 30.82
C LEU A 363 5.21 -2.45 30.56
N GLU A 364 5.19 -1.62 31.58
CA GLU A 364 5.40 -0.17 31.50
C GLU A 364 6.80 0.16 30.96
N GLY A 365 7.83 -0.49 31.47
CA GLY A 365 9.20 -0.26 31.04
C GLY A 365 9.44 -0.73 29.60
N ASN A 366 8.80 -1.81 29.17
CA ASN A 366 8.92 -2.33 27.81
C ASN A 366 8.25 -1.40 26.80
N VAL A 367 7.03 -0.93 27.09
CA VAL A 367 6.33 0.05 26.26
C VAL A 367 7.08 1.37 26.23
N GLU A 368 7.58 1.85 27.40
CA GLU A 368 8.40 3.07 27.45
C GLU A 368 9.67 2.94 26.60
N ALA A 369 10.38 1.80 26.68
CA ALA A 369 11.58 1.56 25.86
C ALA A 369 11.27 1.58 24.37
N ALA A 370 10.15 0.97 23.93
CA ALA A 370 9.71 1.00 22.54
C ALA A 370 9.37 2.42 22.08
N CYS A 371 8.67 3.20 22.90
CA CYS A 371 8.36 4.59 22.59
C CYS A 371 9.62 5.46 22.44
N ARG A 372 10.59 5.29 23.35
CA ARG A 372 11.90 5.98 23.28
C ARG A 372 12.66 5.60 22.02
N TYR A 373 12.69 4.30 21.69
CA TYR A 373 13.36 3.81 20.49
C TYR A 373 12.68 4.30 19.21
N MET A 374 11.34 4.28 19.17
CA MET A 374 10.59 4.85 18.06
C MET A 374 10.85 6.36 17.87
N ARG A 375 10.91 7.13 18.99
CA ARG A 375 11.28 8.56 18.93
C ARG A 375 12.71 8.76 18.42
N LEU A 376 13.66 7.99 18.92
CA LEU A 376 15.04 8.01 18.45
C LEU A 376 15.10 7.77 16.93
N ILE A 377 14.40 6.77 16.43
CA ILE A 377 14.32 6.49 14.98
C ILE A 377 13.70 7.67 14.23
N LEU A 378 12.55 8.17 14.66
CA LEU A 378 11.84 9.26 14.02
C LEU A 378 12.64 10.56 14.00
N ASP A 379 13.33 10.89 15.07
CA ASP A 379 13.99 12.19 15.23
C ASP A 379 15.41 12.19 14.66
N THR A 380 16.07 11.03 14.63
CA THR A 380 17.44 10.92 14.12
C THR A 380 17.46 10.57 12.62
N TYR A 381 16.61 9.67 12.17
CA TYR A 381 16.71 9.09 10.83
C TYR A 381 15.63 9.59 9.87
N PHE A 382 14.46 9.95 10.38
CA PHE A 382 13.31 10.34 9.55
C PHE A 382 12.71 11.71 9.92
N ASN A 383 13.57 12.62 10.38
CA ASN A 383 13.21 14.01 10.66
C ASN A 383 13.35 14.88 9.40
N ASP A 384 12.69 14.49 8.32
CA ASP A 384 12.68 15.20 7.05
C ASP A 384 11.28 15.83 6.85
N PRO A 385 11.15 17.15 6.67
CA PRO A 385 9.87 17.82 6.48
C PRO A 385 9.14 17.42 5.19
N LYS A 386 9.83 16.76 4.25
CA LYS A 386 9.21 16.19 3.04
C LYS A 386 8.41 14.91 3.33
N LEU A 387 8.66 14.25 4.47
CA LEU A 387 7.91 13.08 4.89
C LEU A 387 6.58 13.51 5.49
N ASP A 388 5.47 13.04 4.95
CA ASP A 388 4.19 13.14 5.64
C ASP A 388 4.17 12.25 6.91
N VAL A 389 3.21 12.50 7.77
CA VAL A 389 3.11 11.81 9.07
C VAL A 389 3.03 10.29 8.91
N LEU A 390 2.25 9.80 7.94
CA LEU A 390 2.09 8.36 7.71
C LEU A 390 3.39 7.73 7.24
N ASN A 391 3.97 8.26 6.16
CA ASN A 391 5.20 7.71 5.60
C ASN A 391 6.35 7.75 6.61
N ARG A 392 6.46 8.82 7.39
CA ARG A 392 7.43 8.92 8.50
C ARG A 392 7.31 7.75 9.47
N HIS A 393 6.10 7.36 9.86
CA HIS A 393 5.86 6.22 10.75
C HIS A 393 6.11 4.87 10.04
N LEU A 394 5.74 4.72 8.77
CA LEU A 394 6.00 3.49 8.02
C LEU A 394 7.50 3.22 7.86
N PHE A 395 8.30 4.27 7.59
CA PHE A 395 9.77 4.18 7.60
C PHE A 395 10.31 3.79 8.98
N ALA A 396 9.76 4.36 10.05
CA ALA A 396 10.17 4.03 11.40
C ALA A 396 9.82 2.59 11.79
N LEU A 397 8.68 2.05 11.36
CA LEU A 397 8.33 0.64 11.54
C LEU A 397 9.29 -0.29 10.77
N ALA A 398 9.62 0.06 9.53
CA ALA A 398 10.60 -0.69 8.76
C ALA A 398 11.98 -0.69 9.44
N ALA A 399 12.40 0.46 9.96
CA ALA A 399 13.65 0.65 10.69
C ALA A 399 13.67 -0.10 12.02
N TYR A 400 12.55 -0.15 12.72
CA TYR A 400 12.40 -0.93 13.95
C TYR A 400 12.70 -2.42 13.72
N ASN A 401 12.27 -2.96 12.59
CA ASN A 401 12.47 -4.37 12.23
C ASN A 401 13.83 -4.63 11.54
N ALA A 402 14.22 -3.81 10.55
CA ALA A 402 15.37 -4.05 9.68
C ALA A 402 16.64 -3.25 10.06
N GLY A 403 16.54 -2.34 11.03
CA GLY A 403 17.58 -1.43 11.44
C GLY A 403 17.55 -0.07 10.72
N PRO A 404 17.67 1.05 11.46
CA PRO A 404 17.45 2.40 10.94
C PRO A 404 18.48 2.81 9.88
N ASN A 405 19.76 2.53 10.08
CA ASN A 405 20.81 2.86 9.09
C ASN A 405 20.57 2.22 7.74
N ARG A 406 20.10 0.97 7.72
CA ARG A 406 19.82 0.25 6.48
C ARG A 406 18.64 0.87 5.73
N VAL A 407 17.53 1.13 6.42
CA VAL A 407 16.34 1.72 5.78
C VAL A 407 16.62 3.14 5.28
N GLN A 408 17.37 3.95 6.04
CA GLN A 408 17.78 5.28 5.62
C GLN A 408 18.67 5.25 4.38
N ALA A 409 19.65 4.33 4.33
CA ALA A 409 20.51 4.16 3.17
C ALA A 409 19.74 3.76 1.91
N LEU A 410 18.71 2.91 2.06
CA LEU A 410 17.84 2.51 0.95
C LEU A 410 16.91 3.64 0.50
N ARG A 411 16.39 4.43 1.45
CA ARG A 411 15.65 5.65 1.13
C ARG A 411 16.49 6.63 0.29
N ALA A 412 17.76 6.83 0.64
CA ALA A 412 18.67 7.71 -0.11
C ALA A 412 18.94 7.23 -1.54
N LYS A 413 18.83 5.93 -1.82
CA LYS A 413 19.00 5.36 -3.18
C LYS A 413 17.73 5.44 -4.03
N ALA A 414 16.56 5.75 -3.44
CA ALA A 414 15.27 5.64 -4.11
C ALA A 414 15.16 6.56 -5.33
N GLU A 415 15.58 7.79 -5.21
CA GLU A 415 15.54 8.77 -6.31
C GLU A 415 16.37 8.33 -7.52
N ALA A 416 17.57 7.79 -7.29
CA ALA A 416 18.41 7.24 -8.34
C ALA A 416 17.81 5.99 -9.01
N ALA A 417 16.92 5.30 -8.30
CA ALA A 417 16.15 4.16 -8.83
C ALA A 417 14.82 4.59 -9.50
N GLY A 418 14.56 5.90 -9.63
CA GLY A 418 13.32 6.43 -10.19
C GLY A 418 12.09 6.28 -9.26
N LEU A 419 12.32 6.13 -7.95
CA LEU A 419 11.31 5.96 -6.92
C LEU A 419 11.21 7.21 -6.05
N ASP A 420 10.04 7.46 -5.45
CA ASP A 420 9.88 8.55 -4.50
C ASP A 420 10.51 8.19 -3.14
N PRO A 421 11.58 8.90 -2.71
CA PRO A 421 12.24 8.63 -1.44
C PRO A 421 11.39 8.96 -0.21
N ASN A 422 10.26 9.66 -0.39
CA ASN A 422 9.39 10.09 0.69
C ASN A 422 8.16 9.19 0.86
N VAL A 423 7.99 8.19 0.00
CA VAL A 423 6.86 7.26 0.02
C VAL A 423 7.35 5.84 0.29
N TRP A 424 6.78 5.19 1.31
CA TRP A 424 7.09 3.80 1.65
C TRP A 424 6.46 2.83 0.65
N PHE A 425 5.11 2.75 0.65
CA PHE A 425 4.38 1.76 -0.15
C PHE A 425 4.60 1.97 -1.65
N GLY A 426 4.99 0.89 -2.32
CA GLY A 426 5.25 0.88 -3.75
C GLY A 426 6.48 1.67 -4.20
N ASN A 427 7.26 2.27 -3.29
CA ASN A 427 8.47 3.03 -3.57
C ASN A 427 9.68 2.46 -2.80
N VAL A 428 10.09 3.04 -1.67
CA VAL A 428 11.27 2.58 -0.92
C VAL A 428 11.12 1.13 -0.46
N GLU A 429 9.92 0.70 -0.19
CA GLU A 429 9.55 -0.70 0.06
C GLU A 429 10.18 -1.66 -0.96
N GLN A 430 10.24 -1.30 -2.25
CA GLN A 430 10.81 -2.12 -3.30
C GLN A 430 12.32 -2.36 -3.10
N LEU A 431 13.06 -1.30 -2.73
CA LEU A 431 14.49 -1.43 -2.46
C LEU A 431 14.73 -2.28 -1.22
N VAL A 432 13.88 -2.13 -0.20
CA VAL A 432 13.96 -2.98 1.00
C VAL A 432 13.61 -4.42 0.68
N ALA A 433 12.60 -4.68 -0.15
CA ALA A 433 12.27 -6.03 -0.63
C ALA A 433 13.46 -6.67 -1.36
N ASN A 434 14.18 -5.89 -2.18
CA ASN A 434 15.29 -6.35 -2.99
C ASN A 434 16.54 -6.64 -2.15
N GLU A 435 16.92 -5.73 -1.25
CA GLU A 435 18.20 -5.81 -0.52
C GLU A 435 18.08 -6.53 0.84
N VAL A 436 16.89 -6.54 1.44
CA VAL A 436 16.63 -7.13 2.77
C VAL A 436 15.73 -8.37 2.69
N GLY A 437 14.76 -8.34 1.77
CA GLY A 437 13.76 -9.40 1.57
C GLY A 437 12.37 -9.02 2.05
N GLN A 438 11.44 -9.99 1.99
CA GLN A 438 10.02 -9.77 2.26
C GLN A 438 9.67 -9.58 3.75
N GLY A 439 10.56 -9.95 4.67
CA GLY A 439 10.31 -9.84 6.10
C GLY A 439 9.85 -8.45 6.55
N PRO A 440 10.66 -7.39 6.34
CA PRO A 440 10.28 -6.02 6.70
C PRO A 440 9.03 -5.51 5.97
N ILE A 441 8.80 -5.95 4.73
CA ILE A 441 7.63 -5.56 3.93
C ILE A 441 6.35 -6.10 4.58
N ASN A 442 6.32 -7.42 4.83
CA ASN A 442 5.20 -8.07 5.49
C ASN A 442 4.98 -7.51 6.91
N TYR A 443 6.06 -7.15 7.61
CA TYR A 443 6.00 -6.55 8.93
C TYR A 443 5.26 -5.22 8.91
N VAL A 444 5.71 -4.27 8.08
CA VAL A 444 5.08 -2.94 7.95
C VAL A 444 3.64 -3.04 7.46
N SER A 445 3.39 -3.82 6.40
CA SER A 445 2.05 -4.02 5.84
C SER A 445 1.08 -4.61 6.87
N THR A 446 1.52 -5.61 7.66
CA THR A 446 0.67 -6.23 8.69
C THR A 446 0.34 -5.25 9.81
N ILE A 447 1.33 -4.49 10.31
CA ILE A 447 1.10 -3.48 11.36
C ILE A 447 0.16 -2.40 10.84
N TYR A 448 0.33 -1.94 9.61
CA TYR A 448 -0.55 -0.94 9.02
C TYR A 448 -2.00 -1.44 8.88
N LYS A 449 -2.21 -2.69 8.48
CA LYS A 449 -3.55 -3.32 8.46
C LYS A 449 -4.17 -3.38 9.86
N TYR A 450 -3.42 -3.77 10.88
CA TYR A 450 -3.88 -3.78 12.26
C TYR A 450 -4.20 -2.36 12.77
N TYR A 451 -3.37 -1.39 12.45
CA TYR A 451 -3.62 0.01 12.78
C TYR A 451 -4.94 0.52 12.18
N VAL A 452 -5.17 0.26 10.89
CA VAL A 452 -6.43 0.63 10.21
C VAL A 452 -7.62 -0.09 10.84
N ALA A 453 -7.48 -1.38 11.19
CA ALA A 453 -8.52 -2.15 11.86
C ALA A 453 -8.89 -1.56 13.23
N TYR A 454 -7.91 -1.21 14.05
CA TYR A 454 -8.15 -0.54 15.34
C TYR A 454 -8.82 0.83 15.15
N ARG A 455 -8.38 1.62 14.17
CA ARG A 455 -9.01 2.91 13.86
C ARG A 455 -10.49 2.79 13.49
N PHE A 456 -10.84 1.80 12.66
CA PHE A 456 -12.26 1.57 12.32
C PHE A 456 -13.10 1.11 13.49
N SER A 457 -12.48 0.43 14.45
CA SER A 457 -13.17 -0.12 15.61
C SER A 457 -13.16 0.82 16.82
N LEU A 458 -12.45 1.93 16.75
CA LEU A 458 -12.29 2.87 17.87
C LEU A 458 -13.62 3.32 18.51
N PRO A 459 -14.68 3.70 17.75
CA PRO A 459 -15.96 4.07 18.36
C PRO A 459 -16.62 2.93 19.15
N GLN A 460 -16.42 1.67 18.71
CA GLN A 460 -16.92 0.48 19.42
C GLN A 460 -16.08 0.16 20.65
N LEU A 461 -14.76 0.39 20.58
CA LEU A 461 -13.84 0.20 21.70
C LEU A 461 -14.11 1.22 22.81
N GLU A 462 -14.38 2.47 22.45
CA GLU A 462 -14.73 3.55 23.39
C GLU A 462 -16.09 3.31 24.02
N GLY A 463 -17.11 2.92 23.26
CA GLY A 463 -18.43 2.61 23.79
C GLY A 463 -18.43 1.43 24.75
N LYS A 464 -17.61 0.38 24.50
CA LYS A 464 -17.45 -0.76 25.41
C LYS A 464 -16.68 -0.37 26.67
N ALA A 465 -15.64 0.45 26.55
CA ALA A 465 -14.87 0.93 27.71
C ALA A 465 -15.77 1.77 28.65
N ALA A 466 -16.54 2.69 28.12
CA ALA A 466 -17.50 3.50 28.89
C ALA A 466 -18.58 2.63 29.56
N ALA A 467 -19.07 1.58 28.90
CA ALA A 467 -20.04 0.65 29.49
C ALA A 467 -19.42 -0.18 30.63
N ILE A 468 -18.17 -0.60 30.50
CA ILE A 468 -17.46 -1.35 31.56
C ILE A 468 -17.17 -0.43 32.76
N GLU A 469 -16.75 0.81 32.54
CA GLU A 469 -16.54 1.79 33.60
C GLU A 469 -17.85 2.16 34.32
N ALA A 470 -18.96 2.28 33.58
CA ALA A 470 -20.27 2.54 34.18
C ALA A 470 -20.79 1.36 35.05
N VAL A 471 -20.43 0.14 34.74
CA VAL A 471 -20.78 -1.05 35.54
C VAL A 471 -19.83 -1.27 36.72
N ALA A 472 -18.61 -0.74 36.65
CA ALA A 472 -17.59 -0.84 37.72
C ALA A 472 -17.65 0.28 38.76
N GLN A 473 -18.53 1.27 38.60
CA GLN A 473 -18.79 2.28 39.64
C GLN A 473 -19.87 1.72 40.57
N PRO A 474 -19.61 1.60 41.90
CA PRO A 474 -20.51 1.02 42.88
C PRO A 474 -21.76 1.88 43.14
#